data_23e2eae4c332d520c234f792fadfff91
#
_entry.id   23e2eae4c332d520c234f792fadfff91
#
_cell.length_a   1.000
_cell.length_b   1.000
_cell.length_c   1.000
_cell.angle_alpha   90.00
_cell.angle_beta   90.00
_cell.angle_gamma   90.00
#
_symmetry.space_group_name_H-M   'P 1'
#
loop_
_entity.id
_entity.type
_entity.pdbx_description
1 polymer ?
#
loop_
_entity_poly.entity_id
_entity_poly.type
_entity_poly.pdbx_seq_one_letter_code
_entity_poly.pdbx_strand_id
1 'polypeptide(L)'
;VILDTDTYETIRELSIINLKDKDLDIIIADNKNLNETINKIKNSQAIALGVYENIDKKNYNFLMNEIYKSSIPSFNILSLNNNEFETLGEYDFDREYKKRLRLMAINIGEYLSTKKIDSPVTSIDNIEPKLTFNMEAIKKTNKWPQWNVLAKNKIINFLPETSEEALDLKEIIQIAMENSQTIKNLQKEVEISDLNIKKAKSNYKPKLDFTATALQIDKDRAESILTPAEKTLSAGITLTQVILNEDLNMNVEVLNKQKKLKEEELKKAERDIIIEVSEAYFTVLKLESYGRIQKSNLERLEKQLNIAKEKKAVGNSGKADIFIFENEFSENESQWIEVMLNIDVAKTNLKRIMNYDLNRELYIKNLTLDNPY
;
A
#
# COMPACT_ATOMS: atom_id res chain seq x y z
N VAL A 1 -19.94 11.62 19.06
CA VAL A 1 -19.50 10.53 19.94
C VAL A 1 -20.47 9.38 19.78
N ILE A 2 -19.99 8.16 19.58
CA ILE A 2 -20.84 6.96 19.48
C ILE A 2 -20.69 6.17 20.78
N LEU A 3 -21.80 5.86 21.42
CA LEU A 3 -21.87 5.09 22.67
C LEU A 3 -22.92 3.99 22.51
N ASP A 4 -22.77 2.89 23.24
CA ASP A 4 -23.85 1.95 23.39
C ASP A 4 -24.89 2.41 24.45
N THR A 5 -26.04 1.73 24.52
CA THR A 5 -27.18 2.16 25.37
C THR A 5 -26.82 2.15 26.83
N ASP A 6 -26.11 1.13 27.31
CA ASP A 6 -25.81 0.96 28.74
C ASP A 6 -24.70 1.90 29.20
N THR A 7 -23.71 2.07 28.36
CA THR A 7 -22.63 3.04 28.59
C THR A 7 -23.16 4.48 28.53
N TYR A 8 -24.15 4.76 27.67
CA TYR A 8 -24.78 6.07 27.57
C TYR A 8 -25.50 6.44 28.89
N GLU A 9 -26.25 5.54 29.50
CA GLU A 9 -26.92 5.83 30.76
C GLU A 9 -25.93 6.14 31.90
N THR A 10 -24.82 5.41 31.96
CA THR A 10 -23.75 5.61 32.94
C THR A 10 -22.97 6.91 32.73
N ILE A 11 -22.67 7.26 31.48
CA ILE A 11 -21.87 8.46 31.12
C ILE A 11 -22.79 9.67 30.96
N ARG A 12 -24.07 9.50 30.72
CA ARG A 12 -25.04 10.58 30.53
C ARG A 12 -25.00 11.60 31.66
N GLU A 13 -24.92 11.14 32.89
CA GLU A 13 -24.85 12.03 34.06
C GLU A 13 -23.50 12.76 34.17
N LEU A 14 -22.42 12.14 33.70
CA LEU A 14 -21.06 12.68 33.79
C LEU A 14 -20.65 13.55 32.57
N SER A 15 -21.13 13.23 31.37
CA SER A 15 -20.69 13.86 30.13
C SER A 15 -21.61 14.96 29.61
N ILE A 16 -22.88 15.00 29.96
CA ILE A 16 -23.83 16.02 29.48
C ILE A 16 -23.42 17.44 29.91
N ILE A 17 -22.73 17.58 31.03
CA ILE A 17 -22.30 18.89 31.57
C ILE A 17 -21.17 19.48 30.76
N ASN A 18 -20.29 18.66 30.15
CA ASN A 18 -19.08 19.13 29.46
C ASN A 18 -19.11 19.09 27.92
N LEU A 19 -20.08 18.40 27.32
CA LEU A 19 -20.10 18.17 25.86
C LEU A 19 -21.07 19.11 25.12
N LYS A 20 -22.10 19.64 25.80
CA LYS A 20 -23.10 20.53 25.18
C LYS A 20 -22.56 21.83 24.62
N ASP A 21 -21.40 22.30 25.11
CA ASP A 21 -20.79 23.57 24.67
C ASP A 21 -19.83 23.41 23.50
N LYS A 22 -19.68 22.20 22.87
CA LYS A 22 -18.61 21.92 21.92
C LYS A 22 -19.07 21.39 20.55
N ASP A 23 -20.30 21.65 20.13
CA ASP A 23 -20.84 21.14 18.83
C ASP A 23 -20.62 19.62 18.62
N LEU A 24 -20.81 18.83 19.67
CA LEU A 24 -20.63 17.38 19.65
C LEU A 24 -21.99 16.68 19.68
N ASP A 25 -22.30 15.94 18.64
CA ASP A 25 -23.46 15.06 18.61
C ASP A 25 -23.15 13.70 19.24
N ILE A 26 -24.03 13.23 20.12
CA ILE A 26 -23.95 11.89 20.70
C ILE A 26 -24.87 10.99 19.90
N ILE A 27 -24.31 9.92 19.33
CA ILE A 27 -25.04 8.91 18.59
C ILE A 27 -25.05 7.62 19.42
N ILE A 28 -26.20 7.12 19.73
CA ILE A 28 -26.38 5.83 20.42
C ILE A 28 -26.45 4.75 19.34
N ALA A 29 -25.53 3.80 19.41
CA ALA A 29 -25.46 2.68 18.47
C ALA A 29 -25.78 1.37 19.21
N ASP A 30 -26.76 0.64 18.70
CA ASP A 30 -27.04 -0.73 19.09
C ASP A 30 -27.17 -1.64 17.85
N ASN A 31 -27.31 -2.95 18.08
CA ASN A 31 -27.48 -3.92 16.99
C ASN A 31 -28.73 -3.68 16.12
N LYS A 32 -29.75 -2.94 16.65
CA LYS A 32 -31.02 -2.68 15.96
C LYS A 32 -30.97 -1.41 15.10
N ASN A 33 -30.16 -0.41 15.50
CA ASN A 33 -30.16 0.93 14.91
C ASN A 33 -28.91 1.19 14.04
N LEU A 34 -28.16 0.16 13.66
CA LEU A 34 -26.87 0.30 12.99
C LEU A 34 -26.93 1.11 11.68
N ASN A 35 -27.99 0.93 10.88
CA ASN A 35 -28.18 1.68 9.64
C ASN A 35 -28.44 3.18 9.86
N GLU A 36 -29.18 3.53 10.90
CA GLU A 36 -29.40 4.92 11.28
C GLU A 36 -28.11 5.56 11.78
N THR A 37 -27.35 4.81 12.58
CA THR A 37 -26.03 5.19 13.07
C THR A 37 -25.08 5.49 11.90
N ILE A 38 -25.02 4.62 10.88
CA ILE A 38 -24.18 4.79 9.70
C ILE A 38 -24.57 6.05 8.91
N ASN A 39 -25.87 6.32 8.76
CA ASN A 39 -26.33 7.52 8.06
C ASN A 39 -25.93 8.82 8.79
N LYS A 40 -25.94 8.83 10.11
CA LYS A 40 -25.46 9.96 10.91
C LYS A 40 -23.95 10.11 10.83
N ILE A 41 -23.21 9.00 10.82
CA ILE A 41 -21.76 8.97 10.68
C ILE A 41 -21.31 9.64 9.38
N LYS A 42 -21.95 9.37 8.24
CA LYS A 42 -21.56 9.91 6.93
C LYS A 42 -21.50 11.44 6.85
N ASN A 43 -22.22 12.10 7.75
CA ASN A 43 -22.23 13.57 7.83
C ASN A 43 -21.29 14.14 8.89
N SER A 44 -20.53 13.29 9.58
CA SER A 44 -19.64 13.69 10.66
C SER A 44 -18.24 14.03 10.14
N GLN A 45 -17.57 15.00 10.78
CA GLN A 45 -16.18 15.35 10.45
C GLN A 45 -15.17 14.41 11.11
N ALA A 46 -15.48 13.89 12.29
CA ALA A 46 -14.70 12.93 13.02
C ALA A 46 -15.62 12.10 13.93
N ILE A 47 -15.20 10.92 14.31
CA ILE A 47 -15.95 10.00 15.14
C ILE A 47 -15.13 9.64 16.37
N ALA A 48 -15.74 9.75 17.54
CA ALA A 48 -15.19 9.24 18.76
C ALA A 48 -16.01 8.02 19.21
N LEU A 49 -15.34 6.89 19.35
CA LEU A 49 -15.93 5.62 19.75
C LEU A 49 -15.75 5.43 21.26
N GLY A 50 -16.84 5.11 21.95
CA GLY A 50 -16.81 4.73 23.35
C GLY A 50 -16.75 3.22 23.56
N VAL A 51 -17.24 2.73 24.69
CA VAL A 51 -17.31 1.30 25.00
C VAL A 51 -18.50 0.67 24.27
N TYR A 52 -18.29 -0.52 23.71
CA TYR A 52 -19.29 -1.31 22.98
C TYR A 52 -19.39 -2.69 23.59
N GLU A 53 -20.18 -2.85 24.64
CA GLU A 53 -20.45 -4.16 25.23
C GLU A 53 -21.63 -4.88 24.53
N ASN A 54 -22.54 -4.13 23.92
CA ASN A 54 -23.78 -4.65 23.34
C ASN A 54 -23.77 -4.77 21.81
N ILE A 55 -22.66 -4.44 21.14
CA ILE A 55 -22.51 -4.64 19.70
C ILE A 55 -21.71 -5.92 19.45
N ASP A 56 -22.32 -6.87 18.71
CA ASP A 56 -21.61 -8.09 18.35
C ASP A 56 -20.45 -7.82 17.37
N LYS A 57 -19.45 -8.72 17.36
CA LYS A 57 -18.24 -8.57 16.54
C LYS A 57 -18.54 -8.37 15.04
N LYS A 58 -19.61 -8.98 14.52
CA LYS A 58 -20.00 -8.87 13.12
C LYS A 58 -20.51 -7.46 12.79
N ASN A 59 -21.35 -6.91 13.66
CA ASN A 59 -21.91 -5.58 13.52
C ASN A 59 -20.85 -4.50 13.77
N TYR A 60 -19.92 -4.74 14.69
CA TYR A 60 -18.75 -3.89 14.89
C TYR A 60 -17.86 -3.83 13.65
N ASN A 61 -17.50 -4.96 13.08
CA ASN A 61 -16.71 -5.02 11.85
C ASN A 61 -17.43 -4.33 10.66
N PHE A 62 -18.75 -4.48 10.58
CA PHE A 62 -19.53 -3.79 9.55
C PHE A 62 -19.49 -2.27 9.74
N LEU A 63 -19.65 -1.79 10.98
CA LEU A 63 -19.55 -0.36 11.32
C LEU A 63 -18.18 0.21 10.95
N MET A 64 -17.10 -0.48 11.34
CA MET A 64 -15.72 -0.05 11.03
C MET A 64 -15.45 0.00 9.53
N ASN A 65 -15.94 -0.98 8.77
CA ASN A 65 -15.82 -0.97 7.30
C ASN A 65 -16.54 0.23 6.66
N GLU A 66 -17.71 0.61 7.16
CA GLU A 66 -18.42 1.79 6.66
C GLU A 66 -17.72 3.12 7.05
N ILE A 67 -17.11 3.18 8.23
CA ILE A 67 -16.25 4.30 8.65
C ILE A 67 -15.05 4.43 7.71
N TYR A 68 -14.35 3.34 7.39
CA TYR A 68 -13.23 3.35 6.45
C TYR A 68 -13.64 3.80 5.04
N LYS A 69 -14.74 3.26 4.51
CA LYS A 69 -15.28 3.68 3.19
C LYS A 69 -15.62 5.16 3.14
N SER A 70 -16.07 5.72 4.25
CA SER A 70 -16.42 7.14 4.34
C SER A 70 -15.19 8.03 4.56
N SER A 71 -13.99 7.46 4.73
CA SER A 71 -12.73 8.18 5.01
C SER A 71 -12.83 9.17 6.19
N ILE A 72 -13.62 8.82 7.21
CA ILE A 72 -13.81 9.66 8.39
C ILE A 72 -12.84 9.23 9.49
N PRO A 73 -12.06 10.15 10.07
CA PRO A 73 -11.14 9.81 11.16
C PRO A 73 -11.91 9.37 12.39
N SER A 74 -11.56 8.22 12.93
CA SER A 74 -12.18 7.64 14.12
C SER A 74 -11.18 7.49 15.25
N PHE A 75 -11.62 7.78 16.47
CA PHE A 75 -10.78 7.70 17.67
C PHE A 75 -11.50 6.88 18.73
N ASN A 76 -10.78 6.00 19.40
CA ASN A 76 -11.30 5.29 20.55
C ASN A 76 -10.98 6.07 21.84
N ILE A 77 -12.02 6.42 22.61
CA ILE A 77 -11.87 7.20 23.84
C ILE A 77 -11.63 6.28 25.04
N LEU A 78 -12.21 5.09 25.02
CA LEU A 78 -12.14 4.12 26.12
C LEU A 78 -11.84 2.74 25.55
N SER A 79 -10.61 2.31 25.63
CA SER A 79 -10.23 0.93 25.30
C SER A 79 -10.30 0.06 26.56
N LEU A 80 -11.12 -0.96 26.50
CA LEU A 80 -11.14 -2.04 27.50
C LEU A 80 -10.36 -3.27 27.05
N ASN A 81 -9.91 -3.33 25.78
CA ASN A 81 -9.23 -4.49 25.22
C ASN A 81 -7.87 -4.11 24.61
N ASN A 82 -6.85 -4.74 25.15
CA ASN A 82 -5.46 -4.66 24.74
C ASN A 82 -5.25 -5.06 23.26
N ASN A 83 -4.53 -4.23 22.53
CA ASN A 83 -3.66 -4.51 21.40
C ASN A 83 -4.22 -4.47 19.96
N GLU A 84 -5.50 -4.49 19.69
CA GLU A 84 -6.01 -4.47 18.31
C GLU A 84 -7.18 -3.52 18.16
N PHE A 85 -6.95 -2.21 18.19
CA PHE A 85 -8.01 -1.28 17.83
C PHE A 85 -7.95 -0.95 16.33
N GLU A 86 -9.11 -0.93 15.71
CA GLU A 86 -9.29 -0.65 14.29
C GLU A 86 -9.44 0.85 13.99
N THR A 87 -9.54 1.70 15.01
CA THR A 87 -9.68 3.15 14.87
C THR A 87 -8.35 3.80 14.49
N LEU A 88 -8.40 5.02 13.95
CA LEU A 88 -7.21 5.81 13.59
C LEU A 88 -6.31 6.09 14.79
N GLY A 89 -6.91 6.33 15.95
CA GLY A 89 -6.16 6.58 17.18
C GLY A 89 -6.93 6.18 18.42
N GLU A 90 -6.20 5.94 19.49
CA GLU A 90 -6.71 5.58 20.80
C GLU A 90 -6.00 6.37 21.89
N TYR A 91 -6.73 6.75 22.92
CA TYR A 91 -6.15 7.33 24.12
C TYR A 91 -5.48 6.24 24.97
N ASP A 92 -4.22 6.43 25.36
CA ASP A 92 -3.46 5.46 26.19
C ASP A 92 -3.92 5.51 27.66
N PHE A 93 -5.10 4.92 27.89
CA PHE A 93 -5.74 4.83 29.18
C PHE A 93 -4.98 3.91 30.15
N ASP A 94 -4.35 2.86 29.66
CA ASP A 94 -3.62 1.89 30.50
C ASP A 94 -2.48 2.54 31.25
N ARG A 95 -1.78 3.48 30.63
CA ARG A 95 -0.71 4.24 31.24
C ARG A 95 -1.22 5.15 32.38
N GLU A 96 -2.34 5.81 32.18
CA GLU A 96 -2.95 6.66 33.19
C GLU A 96 -3.50 5.85 34.36
N TYR A 97 -4.17 4.74 34.06
CA TYR A 97 -4.72 3.82 35.05
C TYR A 97 -3.62 3.22 35.94
N LYS A 98 -2.52 2.73 35.35
CA LYS A 98 -1.37 2.25 36.12
C LYS A 98 -0.75 3.31 37.03
N LYS A 99 -0.69 4.56 36.59
CA LYS A 99 -0.22 5.66 37.43
C LYS A 99 -1.18 5.92 38.60
N ARG A 100 -2.48 5.94 38.40
CA ARG A 100 -3.48 6.09 39.47
C ARG A 100 -3.42 4.94 40.47
N LEU A 101 -3.26 3.70 40.02
CA LEU A 101 -3.06 2.55 40.91
C LEU A 101 -1.80 2.67 41.76
N ARG A 102 -0.70 3.20 41.19
CA ARG A 102 0.54 3.46 41.96
C ARG A 102 0.36 4.52 43.04
N LEU A 103 -0.34 5.62 42.71
CA LEU A 103 -0.69 6.64 43.71
C LEU A 103 -1.48 6.05 44.86
N MET A 104 -2.50 5.24 44.53
CA MET A 104 -3.26 4.53 45.55
C MET A 104 -2.36 3.60 46.38
N ALA A 105 -1.48 2.84 45.77
CA ALA A 105 -0.57 1.94 46.46
C ALA A 105 0.40 2.69 47.41
N ILE A 106 0.92 3.86 46.99
CA ILE A 106 1.79 4.71 47.83
C ILE A 106 1.01 5.21 49.05
N ASN A 107 -0.17 5.78 48.86
CA ASN A 107 -1.01 6.28 49.96
C ASN A 107 -1.45 5.15 50.91
N ILE A 108 -1.77 3.96 50.39
CA ILE A 108 -2.09 2.78 51.20
C ILE A 108 -0.83 2.33 51.99
N GLY A 109 0.34 2.29 51.35
CA GLY A 109 1.60 1.94 52.01
C GLY A 109 1.95 2.90 53.16
N GLU A 110 1.79 4.22 52.97
CA GLU A 110 1.94 5.21 54.01
C GLU A 110 0.96 5.01 55.17
N TYR A 111 -0.32 4.78 54.88
CA TYR A 111 -1.31 4.51 55.92
C TYR A 111 -1.02 3.21 56.68
N LEU A 112 -0.58 2.16 56.00
CA LEU A 112 -0.24 0.89 56.69
C LEU A 112 0.95 1.04 57.63
N SER A 113 1.92 1.89 57.29
CA SER A 113 3.16 2.12 58.08
C SER A 113 2.95 3.11 59.21
N THR A 114 2.28 4.22 58.93
CA THR A 114 2.16 5.35 59.88
C THR A 114 0.77 5.48 60.56
N LYS A 115 -0.23 4.72 60.07
CA LYS A 115 -1.67 4.83 60.43
C LYS A 115 -2.26 6.20 60.15
N LYS A 116 -1.53 7.05 59.39
CA LYS A 116 -1.99 8.38 58.97
C LYS A 116 -1.54 8.61 57.54
N ILE A 117 -2.22 9.47 56.81
CA ILE A 117 -1.80 10.03 55.56
C ILE A 117 -1.61 11.52 55.77
N ASP A 118 -0.40 11.94 56.04
CA ASP A 118 -0.11 13.36 56.39
C ASP A 118 -0.03 14.24 55.12
N SER A 119 0.35 13.64 53.98
CA SER A 119 0.43 14.34 52.70
C SER A 119 -0.01 13.39 51.58
N PRO A 120 -1.33 13.23 51.32
CA PRO A 120 -1.77 12.35 50.29
C PRO A 120 -1.23 12.79 48.94
N VAL A 121 -0.59 11.86 48.22
CA VAL A 121 -0.15 12.10 46.85
C VAL A 121 -1.42 12.09 45.96
N THR A 122 -1.90 13.29 45.61
CA THR A 122 -3.15 13.48 44.90
C THR A 122 -2.99 13.63 43.39
N SER A 123 -1.80 14.08 42.96
CA SER A 123 -1.50 14.23 41.53
C SER A 123 -0.06 13.85 41.22
N ILE A 124 0.16 13.29 40.04
CA ILE A 124 1.47 13.23 39.40
C ILE A 124 1.46 14.38 38.43
N ASP A 125 2.38 15.35 38.64
CA ASP A 125 2.49 16.53 37.80
C ASP A 125 2.60 16.17 36.30
N ASN A 126 1.85 16.91 35.50
CA ASN A 126 1.88 16.94 34.05
C ASN A 126 1.87 15.58 33.34
N ILE A 127 0.72 14.93 33.35
CA ILE A 127 0.47 13.84 32.41
C ILE A 127 0.04 14.47 31.08
N GLU A 128 0.99 14.61 30.15
CA GLU A 128 0.60 14.85 28.76
C GLU A 128 -0.18 13.63 28.26
N PRO A 129 -1.42 13.81 27.78
CA PRO A 129 -2.19 12.71 27.21
C PRO A 129 -1.42 12.15 26.01
N LYS A 130 -1.09 10.87 26.03
CA LYS A 130 -0.50 10.18 24.89
C LYS A 130 -1.56 9.44 24.13
N LEU A 131 -1.50 9.57 22.81
CA LEU A 131 -2.32 8.81 21.88
C LEU A 131 -1.52 7.64 21.35
N THR A 132 -2.21 6.59 20.98
CA THR A 132 -1.64 5.51 20.17
C THR A 132 -2.33 5.54 18.82
N PHE A 133 -1.56 5.66 17.73
CA PHE A 133 -2.06 5.72 16.38
C PHE A 133 -1.93 4.36 15.70
N ASN A 134 -2.97 3.97 14.96
CA ASN A 134 -2.97 2.78 14.12
C ASN A 134 -2.64 3.18 12.68
N MET A 135 -1.43 2.83 12.22
CA MET A 135 -0.96 3.20 10.88
C MET A 135 -1.81 2.56 9.77
N GLU A 136 -2.31 1.35 9.98
CA GLU A 136 -3.19 0.70 9.01
C GLU A 136 -4.50 1.48 8.81
N ALA A 137 -5.10 1.94 9.90
CA ALA A 137 -6.32 2.76 9.83
C ALA A 137 -6.05 4.14 9.20
N ILE A 138 -4.89 4.76 9.49
CA ILE A 138 -4.45 6.00 8.85
C ILE A 138 -4.36 5.82 7.33
N LYS A 139 -3.72 4.74 6.86
CA LYS A 139 -3.58 4.42 5.44
C LYS A 139 -4.94 4.15 4.78
N LYS A 140 -5.79 3.33 5.39
CA LYS A 140 -7.14 3.00 4.87
C LYS A 140 -8.04 4.22 4.74
N THR A 141 -7.96 5.16 5.68
CA THR A 141 -8.78 6.39 5.64
C THR A 141 -8.13 7.52 4.85
N ASN A 142 -6.85 7.41 4.53
CA ASN A 142 -6.01 8.47 3.96
C ASN A 142 -6.07 9.79 4.77
N LYS A 143 -6.24 9.69 6.08
CA LYS A 143 -6.29 10.83 7.02
C LYS A 143 -5.02 10.83 7.87
N TRP A 144 -4.02 11.58 7.41
CA TRP A 144 -2.74 11.68 8.09
C TRP A 144 -2.78 12.75 9.17
N PRO A 145 -2.52 12.40 10.44
CA PRO A 145 -2.27 13.37 11.48
C PRO A 145 -1.05 14.24 11.14
N GLN A 146 -0.98 15.43 11.73
CA GLN A 146 0.21 16.25 11.57
C GLN A 146 1.45 15.53 12.11
N TRP A 147 2.57 15.68 11.41
CA TRP A 147 3.81 14.99 11.74
C TRP A 147 4.27 15.18 13.20
N ASN A 148 4.17 16.39 13.72
CA ASN A 148 4.49 16.70 15.12
C ASN A 148 3.59 15.96 16.13
N VAL A 149 2.38 15.57 15.72
CA VAL A 149 1.47 14.76 16.53
C VAL A 149 1.85 13.28 16.44
N LEU A 150 2.14 12.77 15.25
CA LEU A 150 2.58 11.37 15.07
C LEU A 150 3.91 11.11 15.80
N ALA A 151 4.88 11.99 15.67
CA ALA A 151 6.21 11.83 16.28
C ALA A 151 6.22 11.80 17.81
N LYS A 152 5.23 12.41 18.46
CA LYS A 152 5.11 12.45 19.94
C LYS A 152 4.31 11.30 20.53
N ASN A 153 3.68 10.49 19.70
CA ASN A 153 2.72 9.48 20.11
C ASN A 153 3.14 8.07 19.65
N LYS A 154 2.60 7.06 20.29
CA LYS A 154 2.88 5.67 19.95
C LYS A 154 2.21 5.32 18.61
N ILE A 155 2.91 4.59 17.75
CA ILE A 155 2.38 4.10 16.47
C ILE A 155 2.37 2.58 16.50
N ILE A 156 1.22 1.97 16.18
CA ILE A 156 1.05 0.53 16.05
C ILE A 156 0.66 0.15 14.61
N ASN A 157 0.71 -1.13 14.28
CA ASN A 157 0.33 -1.70 12.97
C ASN A 157 0.99 -1.02 11.78
N PHE A 158 2.23 -0.57 12.00
CA PHE A 158 3.02 0.03 10.92
C PHE A 158 3.46 -1.00 9.89
N LEU A 159 3.84 -2.19 10.35
CA LEU A 159 4.15 -3.37 9.56
C LEU A 159 3.19 -4.48 9.98
N PRO A 160 2.14 -4.76 9.22
CA PRO A 160 1.27 -5.89 9.50
C PRO A 160 2.09 -7.18 9.45
N GLU A 161 1.97 -8.02 10.48
CA GLU A 161 2.76 -9.25 10.59
C GLU A 161 2.37 -10.27 9.52
N THR A 162 1.12 -10.32 9.11
CA THR A 162 0.62 -11.14 7.99
C THR A 162 -0.67 -10.53 7.44
N SER A 163 -0.76 -10.43 6.13
CA SER A 163 -2.00 -10.13 5.42
C SER A 163 -2.37 -11.35 4.58
N GLU A 164 -3.64 -11.74 4.54
CA GLU A 164 -4.14 -12.78 3.63
C GLU A 164 -3.90 -12.42 2.16
N GLU A 165 -3.72 -11.14 1.86
CA GLU A 165 -3.41 -10.59 0.53
C GLU A 165 -1.90 -10.44 0.26
N ALA A 166 -1.02 -10.98 1.13
CA ALA A 166 0.42 -10.83 0.93
C ALA A 166 0.91 -11.66 -0.25
N LEU A 167 1.62 -10.99 -1.17
CA LEU A 167 2.16 -11.59 -2.39
C LEU A 167 3.52 -12.24 -2.14
N ASP A 168 3.73 -13.41 -2.72
CA ASP A 168 5.03 -14.05 -2.75
C ASP A 168 5.88 -13.55 -3.95
N LEU A 169 7.18 -13.90 -3.97
CA LEU A 169 8.08 -13.48 -5.03
C LEU A 169 7.61 -13.96 -6.42
N LYS A 170 7.05 -15.15 -6.51
CA LYS A 170 6.59 -15.73 -7.78
C LYS A 170 5.38 -14.97 -8.32
N GLU A 171 4.43 -14.66 -7.46
CA GLU A 171 3.23 -13.88 -7.82
C GLU A 171 3.63 -12.47 -8.27
N ILE A 172 4.55 -11.83 -7.57
CA ILE A 172 5.07 -10.50 -7.90
C ILE A 172 5.78 -10.50 -9.25
N ILE A 173 6.63 -11.50 -9.55
CA ILE A 173 7.28 -11.66 -10.84
C ILE A 173 6.23 -11.84 -11.95
N GLN A 174 5.22 -12.68 -11.73
CA GLN A 174 4.17 -12.90 -12.71
C GLN A 174 3.42 -11.60 -13.04
N ILE A 175 3.00 -10.85 -12.02
CA ILE A 175 2.33 -9.56 -12.20
C ILE A 175 3.21 -8.57 -12.98
N ALA A 176 4.51 -8.50 -12.65
CA ALA A 176 5.45 -7.64 -13.33
C ALA A 176 5.61 -7.99 -14.81
N MET A 177 5.72 -9.28 -15.14
CA MET A 177 5.82 -9.76 -16.51
C MET A 177 4.54 -9.46 -17.31
N GLU A 178 3.37 -9.72 -16.75
CA GLU A 178 2.08 -9.45 -17.39
C GLU A 178 1.83 -7.97 -17.65
N ASN A 179 2.29 -7.10 -16.73
CA ASN A 179 2.09 -5.66 -16.83
C ASN A 179 3.18 -4.93 -17.61
N SER A 180 4.33 -5.56 -17.85
CA SER A 180 5.47 -4.93 -18.51
C SER A 180 5.15 -4.51 -19.95
N GLN A 181 5.22 -3.20 -20.21
CA GLN A 181 5.08 -2.65 -21.56
C GLN A 181 6.25 -3.04 -22.45
N THR A 182 7.45 -3.16 -21.88
CA THR A 182 8.65 -3.59 -22.61
C THR A 182 8.48 -5.00 -23.17
N ILE A 183 8.02 -5.95 -22.35
CA ILE A 183 7.73 -7.33 -22.81
C ILE A 183 6.66 -7.32 -23.89
N LYS A 184 5.55 -6.62 -23.68
CA LYS A 184 4.45 -6.52 -24.66
C LYS A 184 4.94 -5.95 -26.01
N ASN A 185 5.78 -4.93 -25.98
CA ASN A 185 6.35 -4.34 -27.18
C ASN A 185 7.28 -5.32 -27.91
N LEU A 186 8.16 -6.02 -27.19
CA LEU A 186 9.05 -7.03 -27.80
C LEU A 186 8.28 -8.22 -28.36
N GLN A 187 7.21 -8.67 -27.69
CA GLN A 187 6.32 -9.69 -28.26
C GLN A 187 5.70 -9.25 -29.59
N LYS A 188 5.29 -7.97 -29.69
CA LYS A 188 4.79 -7.41 -30.94
C LYS A 188 5.88 -7.31 -32.01
N GLU A 189 7.11 -6.99 -31.63
CA GLU A 189 8.24 -6.98 -32.58
C GLU A 189 8.55 -8.37 -33.15
N VAL A 190 8.46 -9.43 -32.32
CA VAL A 190 8.57 -10.82 -32.77
C VAL A 190 7.43 -11.16 -33.74
N GLU A 191 6.19 -10.75 -33.44
CA GLU A 191 5.04 -10.94 -34.33
C GLU A 191 5.23 -10.20 -35.67
N ILE A 192 5.69 -8.95 -35.64
CA ILE A 192 6.02 -8.18 -36.86
C ILE A 192 7.09 -8.88 -37.68
N SER A 193 8.14 -9.42 -37.03
CA SER A 193 9.20 -10.16 -37.71
C SER A 193 8.66 -11.40 -38.41
N ASP A 194 7.72 -12.12 -37.78
CA ASP A 194 7.04 -13.27 -38.40
C ASP A 194 6.19 -12.85 -39.61
N LEU A 195 5.47 -11.74 -39.50
CA LEU A 195 4.72 -11.19 -40.64
C LEU A 195 5.62 -10.75 -41.79
N ASN A 196 6.82 -10.19 -41.50
CA ASN A 196 7.79 -9.84 -42.53
C ASN A 196 8.31 -11.07 -43.27
N ILE A 197 8.55 -12.18 -42.56
CA ILE A 197 8.92 -13.46 -43.19
C ILE A 197 7.78 -13.97 -44.09
N LYS A 198 6.51 -13.92 -43.62
CA LYS A 198 5.34 -14.31 -44.43
C LYS A 198 5.22 -13.42 -45.66
N LYS A 199 5.44 -12.11 -45.52
CA LYS A 199 5.45 -11.15 -46.62
C LYS A 199 6.55 -11.48 -47.65
N ALA A 200 7.77 -11.74 -47.20
CA ALA A 200 8.88 -12.14 -48.11
C ALA A 200 8.55 -13.44 -48.85
N LYS A 201 8.04 -14.45 -48.14
CA LYS A 201 7.61 -15.73 -48.75
C LYS A 201 6.44 -15.55 -49.72
N SER A 202 5.61 -14.53 -49.58
CA SER A 202 4.51 -14.26 -50.49
C SER A 202 4.97 -13.91 -51.90
N ASN A 203 6.23 -13.47 -52.06
CA ASN A 203 6.80 -13.20 -53.38
C ASN A 203 7.01 -14.47 -54.24
N TYR A 204 6.99 -15.67 -53.65
CA TYR A 204 6.99 -16.94 -54.36
C TYR A 204 5.56 -17.40 -54.77
N LYS A 205 4.50 -16.74 -54.25
CA LYS A 205 3.13 -17.11 -54.63
C LYS A 205 2.80 -16.53 -55.99
N PRO A 206 1.93 -17.22 -56.78
CA PRO A 206 1.42 -16.68 -58.03
C PRO A 206 0.78 -15.31 -57.83
N LYS A 207 1.13 -14.36 -58.67
CA LYS A 207 0.53 -13.00 -58.72
C LYS A 207 -0.33 -12.95 -60.01
N LEU A 208 -1.57 -12.55 -59.81
CA LEU A 208 -2.52 -12.34 -60.91
C LEU A 208 -2.76 -10.84 -61.04
N ASP A 209 -2.31 -10.27 -62.12
CA ASP A 209 -2.48 -8.86 -62.42
C ASP A 209 -3.52 -8.70 -63.56
N PHE A 210 -4.49 -7.85 -63.34
CA PHE A 210 -5.43 -7.41 -64.34
C PHE A 210 -5.08 -5.99 -64.78
N THR A 211 -4.87 -5.79 -66.06
CA THR A 211 -4.56 -4.49 -66.64
C THR A 211 -5.65 -4.13 -67.66
N ALA A 212 -6.18 -2.95 -67.61
CA ALA A 212 -7.07 -2.39 -68.62
C ALA A 212 -6.55 -0.99 -68.99
N THR A 213 -6.29 -0.83 -70.26
CA THR A 213 -5.79 0.49 -70.80
C THR A 213 -6.72 0.95 -71.88
N ALA A 214 -7.22 2.16 -71.71
CA ALA A 214 -7.98 2.88 -72.74
C ALA A 214 -7.10 4.06 -73.26
N LEU A 215 -6.83 4.05 -74.54
CA LEU A 215 -6.09 5.12 -75.20
C LEU A 215 -6.98 5.76 -76.26
N GLN A 216 -7.04 7.09 -76.21
CA GLN A 216 -7.66 7.88 -77.27
C GLN A 216 -6.59 8.90 -77.76
N ILE A 217 -6.36 8.86 -79.10
CA ILE A 217 -5.42 9.78 -79.77
C ILE A 217 -6.19 10.70 -80.70
N ASP A 218 -5.54 11.78 -81.10
CA ASP A 218 -6.08 12.72 -82.08
C ASP A 218 -6.36 12.02 -83.44
N LYS A 219 -7.44 12.36 -84.07
CA LYS A 219 -7.88 11.74 -85.31
C LYS A 219 -6.87 11.89 -86.44
N ASP A 220 -6.22 13.04 -86.55
CA ASP A 220 -5.22 13.30 -87.58
C ASP A 220 -3.92 12.46 -87.39
N ARG A 221 -3.65 12.01 -86.14
CA ARG A 221 -2.56 11.08 -85.82
C ARG A 221 -2.95 9.61 -86.04
N ALA A 222 -4.20 9.30 -86.04
CA ALA A 222 -4.68 7.93 -86.20
C ALA A 222 -4.76 7.49 -87.69
N GLU A 223 -4.57 8.39 -88.67
CA GLU A 223 -4.63 8.09 -90.09
C GLU A 223 -3.33 7.51 -90.68
N SER A 224 -2.28 7.36 -89.88
CA SER A 224 -1.04 6.74 -90.29
C SER A 224 -1.02 5.24 -90.06
N ILE A 225 -0.54 4.47 -91.00
CA ILE A 225 -0.44 3.00 -90.95
C ILE A 225 0.41 2.50 -89.76
N LEU A 226 1.23 3.40 -89.17
CA LEU A 226 2.16 3.07 -88.08
C LEU A 226 1.68 3.52 -86.71
N THR A 227 0.48 4.14 -86.58
CA THR A 227 -0.06 4.64 -85.34
C THR A 227 -1.26 3.82 -84.84
N PRO A 228 -1.48 3.76 -83.50
CA PRO A 228 -2.66 3.07 -82.95
C PRO A 228 -3.96 3.67 -83.47
N ALA A 229 -5.04 2.90 -83.47
CA ALA A 229 -6.38 3.39 -83.80
C ALA A 229 -6.79 4.54 -82.87
N GLU A 230 -7.64 5.47 -83.37
CA GLU A 230 -8.11 6.67 -82.61
C GLU A 230 -8.58 6.29 -81.21
N LYS A 231 -9.21 5.14 -81.06
CA LYS A 231 -9.69 4.61 -79.79
C LYS A 231 -9.21 3.16 -79.67
N THR A 232 -8.37 2.92 -78.67
CA THR A 232 -7.86 1.59 -78.38
C THR A 232 -8.25 1.18 -76.95
N LEU A 233 -8.89 0.08 -76.79
CA LEU A 233 -9.18 -0.53 -75.49
C LEU A 233 -8.45 -1.89 -75.49
N SER A 234 -7.54 -2.06 -74.52
CA SER A 234 -6.87 -3.33 -74.26
C SER A 234 -7.11 -3.81 -72.84
N ALA A 235 -7.37 -5.09 -72.67
CA ALA A 235 -7.46 -5.72 -71.39
C ALA A 235 -6.55 -6.97 -71.41
N GLY A 236 -5.85 -7.17 -70.33
CA GLY A 236 -4.95 -8.29 -70.17
C GLY A 236 -4.99 -8.87 -68.77
N ILE A 237 -4.77 -10.16 -68.64
CA ILE A 237 -4.56 -10.89 -67.40
C ILE A 237 -3.20 -11.52 -67.46
N THR A 238 -2.35 -11.20 -66.49
CA THR A 238 -0.99 -11.75 -66.40
C THR A 238 -0.82 -12.51 -65.12
N LEU A 239 -0.49 -13.80 -65.19
CA LEU A 239 -0.12 -14.64 -64.06
C LEU A 239 1.43 -14.73 -64.03
N THR A 240 2.02 -14.28 -62.98
CA THR A 240 3.44 -14.31 -62.72
C THR A 240 3.75 -15.13 -61.48
N GLN A 241 4.67 -16.09 -61.58
CA GLN A 241 5.17 -16.85 -60.44
C GLN A 241 6.67 -16.97 -60.50
N VAL A 242 7.32 -16.64 -59.39
CA VAL A 242 8.75 -16.87 -59.22
C VAL A 242 8.98 -18.30 -58.79
N ILE A 243 9.72 -19.08 -59.57
CA ILE A 243 10.02 -20.49 -59.31
C ILE A 243 11.31 -20.63 -58.53
N LEU A 244 12.35 -19.89 -58.90
CA LEU A 244 13.63 -19.87 -58.24
C LEU A 244 14.22 -18.44 -58.27
N ASN A 245 14.61 -17.95 -57.11
CA ASN A 245 15.31 -16.68 -56.97
C ASN A 245 16.17 -16.71 -55.71
N GLU A 246 17.52 -16.67 -55.87
CA GLU A 246 18.49 -16.78 -54.81
C GLU A 246 18.42 -15.58 -53.87
N ASP A 247 18.22 -14.36 -54.39
CA ASP A 247 18.10 -13.15 -53.58
C ASP A 247 16.89 -13.21 -52.65
N LEU A 248 15.74 -13.76 -53.12
CA LEU A 248 14.59 -13.96 -52.28
C LEU A 248 14.83 -15.01 -51.19
N ASN A 249 15.56 -16.10 -51.49
CA ASN A 249 15.94 -17.11 -50.53
C ASN A 249 16.83 -16.50 -49.42
N MET A 250 17.88 -15.78 -49.83
CA MET A 250 18.78 -15.07 -48.89
C MET A 250 18.01 -14.07 -48.02
N ASN A 251 17.12 -13.30 -48.61
CA ASN A 251 16.29 -12.34 -47.88
C ASN A 251 15.40 -13.06 -46.80
N VAL A 252 14.78 -14.17 -47.13
CA VAL A 252 14.01 -14.97 -46.18
C VAL A 252 14.91 -15.49 -45.05
N GLU A 253 16.13 -15.92 -45.36
CA GLU A 253 17.08 -16.41 -44.37
C GLU A 253 17.51 -15.27 -43.42
N VAL A 254 17.83 -14.09 -43.95
CA VAL A 254 18.15 -12.88 -43.13
C VAL A 254 17.00 -12.55 -42.22
N LEU A 255 15.74 -12.52 -42.70
CA LEU A 255 14.60 -12.23 -41.90
C LEU A 255 14.37 -13.27 -40.79
N ASN A 256 14.63 -14.56 -41.06
CA ASN A 256 14.59 -15.60 -40.03
C ASN A 256 15.63 -15.39 -38.92
N LYS A 257 16.86 -14.94 -39.29
CA LYS A 257 17.90 -14.60 -38.32
C LYS A 257 17.52 -13.36 -37.49
N GLN A 258 16.89 -12.35 -38.12
CA GLN A 258 16.37 -11.16 -37.43
C GLN A 258 15.26 -11.54 -36.45
N LYS A 259 14.32 -12.44 -36.84
CA LYS A 259 13.30 -12.93 -35.91
C LYS A 259 13.94 -13.61 -34.68
N LYS A 260 14.93 -14.49 -34.89
CA LYS A 260 15.66 -15.13 -33.78
C LYS A 260 16.33 -14.10 -32.85
N LEU A 261 16.90 -13.03 -33.42
CA LEU A 261 17.45 -11.95 -32.63
C LEU A 261 16.39 -11.31 -31.73
N LYS A 262 15.18 -11.02 -32.29
CA LYS A 262 14.07 -10.45 -31.52
C LYS A 262 13.55 -11.40 -30.44
N GLU A 263 13.52 -12.70 -30.70
CA GLU A 263 13.17 -13.73 -29.70
C GLU A 263 14.18 -13.76 -28.54
N GLU A 264 15.49 -13.62 -28.81
CA GLU A 264 16.52 -13.56 -27.77
C GLU A 264 16.50 -12.22 -27.00
N GLU A 265 16.17 -11.10 -27.66
CA GLU A 265 15.93 -9.82 -26.99
C GLU A 265 14.74 -9.91 -26.04
N LEU A 266 13.64 -10.56 -26.43
CA LEU A 266 12.49 -10.80 -25.55
C LEU A 266 12.88 -11.64 -24.33
N LYS A 267 13.58 -12.77 -24.52
CA LYS A 267 14.04 -13.62 -23.41
C LYS A 267 15.00 -12.86 -22.46
N LYS A 268 15.82 -11.97 -23.03
CA LYS A 268 16.70 -11.11 -22.23
C LYS A 268 15.86 -10.17 -21.36
N ALA A 269 14.89 -9.48 -21.94
CA ALA A 269 14.02 -8.56 -21.20
C ALA A 269 13.22 -9.27 -20.10
N GLU A 270 12.75 -10.50 -20.34
CA GLU A 270 12.09 -11.34 -19.33
C GLU A 270 13.02 -11.62 -18.15
N ARG A 271 14.29 -12.00 -18.42
CA ARG A 271 15.28 -12.22 -17.37
C ARG A 271 15.63 -10.95 -16.59
N ASP A 272 15.80 -9.84 -17.31
CA ASP A 272 16.13 -8.55 -16.70
C ASP A 272 15.03 -8.11 -15.73
N ILE A 273 13.74 -8.27 -16.09
CA ILE A 273 12.61 -7.98 -15.19
C ILE A 273 12.61 -8.91 -13.98
N ILE A 274 12.86 -10.21 -14.15
CA ILE A 274 12.93 -11.15 -13.02
C ILE A 274 14.00 -10.69 -12.01
N ILE A 275 15.17 -10.29 -12.50
CA ILE A 275 16.27 -9.82 -11.65
C ILE A 275 15.87 -8.52 -10.94
N GLU A 276 15.39 -7.51 -11.69
CA GLU A 276 15.02 -6.20 -11.15
C GLU A 276 13.92 -6.33 -10.07
N VAL A 277 12.89 -7.12 -10.32
CA VAL A 277 11.81 -7.40 -9.38
C VAL A 277 12.32 -8.12 -8.15
N SER A 278 13.19 -9.14 -8.33
CA SER A 278 13.75 -9.91 -7.21
C SER A 278 14.59 -9.02 -6.30
N GLU A 279 15.48 -8.17 -6.86
CA GLU A 279 16.28 -7.22 -6.09
C GLU A 279 15.42 -6.23 -5.30
N ALA A 280 14.38 -5.69 -5.93
CA ALA A 280 13.45 -4.79 -5.27
C ALA A 280 12.66 -5.49 -4.15
N TYR A 281 12.19 -6.72 -4.38
CA TYR A 281 11.50 -7.55 -3.39
C TYR A 281 12.38 -7.83 -2.17
N PHE A 282 13.61 -8.29 -2.37
CA PHE A 282 14.54 -8.55 -1.27
C PHE A 282 14.96 -7.26 -0.54
N THR A 283 15.00 -6.14 -1.24
CA THR A 283 15.25 -4.83 -0.61
C THR A 283 14.13 -4.48 0.36
N VAL A 284 12.87 -4.68 -0.01
CA VAL A 284 11.72 -4.44 0.88
C VAL A 284 11.79 -5.39 2.07
N LEU A 285 12.00 -6.70 1.86
CA LEU A 285 12.11 -7.68 2.95
C LEU A 285 13.23 -7.35 3.94
N LYS A 286 14.38 -6.94 3.44
CA LYS A 286 15.53 -6.50 4.27
C LYS A 286 15.14 -5.30 5.13
N LEU A 287 14.53 -4.29 4.52
CA LEU A 287 14.12 -3.08 5.24
C LEU A 287 13.01 -3.35 6.26
N GLU A 288 12.00 -4.18 5.92
CA GLU A 288 10.97 -4.58 6.87
C GLU A 288 11.55 -5.37 8.06
N SER A 289 12.51 -6.25 7.80
CA SER A 289 13.19 -6.99 8.88
C SER A 289 14.00 -6.06 9.77
N TYR A 290 14.71 -5.10 9.18
CA TYR A 290 15.43 -4.07 9.91
C TYR A 290 14.48 -3.18 10.72
N GLY A 291 13.33 -2.79 10.15
CA GLY A 291 12.28 -2.04 10.84
C GLY A 291 11.74 -2.78 12.08
N ARG A 292 11.51 -4.09 12.00
CA ARG A 292 11.09 -4.90 13.16
C ARG A 292 12.14 -4.90 14.27
N ILE A 293 13.43 -4.99 13.92
CA ILE A 293 14.53 -4.94 14.89
C ILE A 293 14.58 -3.57 15.58
N GLN A 294 14.51 -2.49 14.80
CA GLN A 294 14.51 -1.12 15.34
C GLN A 294 13.31 -0.85 16.25
N LYS A 295 12.12 -1.33 15.87
CA LYS A 295 10.93 -1.26 16.72
C LYS A 295 11.15 -1.97 18.06
N SER A 296 11.69 -3.19 18.04
CA SER A 296 11.98 -3.95 19.26
C SER A 296 13.00 -3.22 20.15
N ASN A 297 14.03 -2.62 19.56
CA ASN A 297 15.00 -1.80 20.27
C ASN A 297 14.35 -0.60 20.93
N LEU A 298 13.47 0.11 20.21
CA LEU A 298 12.76 1.28 20.71
C LEU A 298 11.86 0.90 21.90
N GLU A 299 11.12 -0.20 21.82
CA GLU A 299 10.29 -0.70 22.92
C GLU A 299 11.14 -1.07 24.17
N ARG A 300 12.34 -1.62 23.95
CA ARG A 300 13.29 -1.91 25.03
C ARG A 300 13.80 -0.64 25.69
N LEU A 301 14.17 0.36 24.90
CA LEU A 301 14.64 1.68 25.42
C LEU A 301 13.52 2.42 26.16
N GLU A 302 12.28 2.37 25.67
CA GLU A 302 11.12 2.95 26.36
C GLU A 302 10.94 2.30 27.76
N LYS A 303 11.05 0.98 27.86
CA LYS A 303 11.00 0.27 29.15
C LYS A 303 12.14 0.70 30.09
N GLN A 304 13.37 0.84 29.57
CA GLN A 304 14.51 1.28 30.36
C GLN A 304 14.35 2.72 30.87
N LEU A 305 13.88 3.62 30.00
CA LEU A 305 13.57 5.01 30.36
C LEU A 305 12.50 5.08 31.47
N ASN A 306 11.44 4.27 31.35
CA ASN A 306 10.39 4.23 32.37
C ASN A 306 10.93 3.71 33.71
N ILE A 307 11.79 2.68 33.72
CA ILE A 307 12.45 2.16 34.92
C ILE A 307 13.36 3.25 35.54
N ALA A 308 14.13 3.97 34.74
CA ALA A 308 14.98 5.06 35.22
C ALA A 308 14.16 6.19 35.87
N LYS A 309 13.03 6.56 35.27
CA LYS A 309 12.10 7.54 35.84
C LYS A 309 11.48 7.07 37.15
N GLU A 310 11.15 5.77 37.27
CA GLU A 310 10.65 5.18 38.50
C GLU A 310 11.71 5.15 39.62
N LYS A 311 12.95 4.75 39.32
CA LYS A 311 14.06 4.76 40.27
C LYS A 311 14.36 6.18 40.82
N LYS A 312 14.26 7.18 39.96
CA LYS A 312 14.40 8.58 40.37
C LYS A 312 13.29 8.98 41.33
N ALA A 313 12.03 8.57 41.07
CA ALA A 313 10.91 8.93 41.94
C ALA A 313 11.06 8.40 43.37
N VAL A 314 11.81 7.31 43.56
CA VAL A 314 12.16 6.74 44.90
C VAL A 314 13.56 7.12 45.38
N GLY A 315 14.23 8.08 44.74
CA GLY A 315 15.55 8.60 45.19
C GLY A 315 16.74 7.71 44.81
N ASN A 316 16.56 6.65 44.02
CA ASN A 316 17.62 5.65 43.71
C ASN A 316 18.32 5.86 42.35
N SER A 317 18.07 6.98 41.66
CA SER A 317 18.72 7.30 40.37
C SER A 317 18.91 8.80 40.20
N GLY A 318 19.97 9.20 39.50
CA GLY A 318 20.28 10.61 39.20
C GLY A 318 19.46 11.14 38.00
N LYS A 319 19.41 12.47 37.88
CA LYS A 319 18.85 13.13 36.68
C LYS A 319 19.63 12.77 35.42
N ALA A 320 20.95 12.54 35.55
CA ALA A 320 21.82 12.20 34.42
C ALA A 320 21.42 10.92 33.72
N ASP A 321 21.06 9.89 34.47
CA ASP A 321 20.63 8.58 33.87
C ASP A 321 19.37 8.73 32.99
N ILE A 322 18.43 9.58 33.42
CA ILE A 322 17.23 9.83 32.65
C ILE A 322 17.56 10.54 31.34
N PHE A 323 18.43 11.56 31.37
CA PHE A 323 18.83 12.27 30.16
C PHE A 323 19.56 11.38 29.16
N ILE A 324 20.37 10.42 29.63
CA ILE A 324 21.03 9.44 28.77
C ILE A 324 19.97 8.61 28.03
N PHE A 325 19.03 8.01 28.77
CA PHE A 325 17.98 7.18 28.16
C PHE A 325 17.00 7.99 27.29
N GLU A 326 16.71 9.25 27.63
CA GLU A 326 15.91 10.15 26.79
C GLU A 326 16.61 10.45 25.46
N ASN A 327 17.91 10.70 25.47
CA ASN A 327 18.69 10.92 24.26
C ASN A 327 18.78 9.65 23.41
N GLU A 328 19.09 8.49 24.02
CA GLU A 328 19.13 7.21 23.30
C GLU A 328 17.77 6.86 22.69
N PHE A 329 16.69 7.09 23.42
CA PHE A 329 15.33 6.87 22.92
C PHE A 329 15.03 7.78 21.71
N SER A 330 15.30 9.09 21.81
CA SER A 330 15.04 10.05 20.73
C SER A 330 15.88 9.77 19.48
N GLU A 331 17.14 9.35 19.65
CA GLU A 331 17.99 8.96 18.53
C GLU A 331 17.45 7.70 17.82
N ASN A 332 17.10 6.66 18.58
CA ASN A 332 16.54 5.44 18.01
C ASN A 332 15.15 5.66 17.40
N GLU A 333 14.34 6.55 17.97
CA GLU A 333 13.06 6.96 17.38
C GLU A 333 13.26 7.60 16.01
N SER A 334 14.25 8.49 15.88
CA SER A 334 14.59 9.13 14.61
C SER A 334 15.06 8.09 13.56
N GLN A 335 15.92 7.15 13.96
CA GLN A 335 16.37 6.05 13.10
C GLN A 335 15.21 5.15 12.67
N TRP A 336 14.28 4.84 13.58
CA TRP A 336 13.11 4.06 13.25
C TRP A 336 12.23 4.75 12.22
N ILE A 337 11.99 6.05 12.37
CA ILE A 337 11.24 6.86 11.41
C ILE A 337 11.91 6.83 10.02
N GLU A 338 13.23 6.97 9.96
CA GLU A 338 13.99 6.91 8.70
C GLU A 338 13.82 5.55 8.02
N VAL A 339 13.93 4.46 8.77
CA VAL A 339 13.71 3.11 8.24
C VAL A 339 12.30 2.95 7.66
N MET A 340 11.31 3.52 8.33
CA MET A 340 9.93 3.45 7.88
C MET A 340 9.72 4.18 6.54
N LEU A 341 10.29 5.37 6.40
CA LEU A 341 10.28 6.09 5.13
C LEU A 341 10.98 5.29 4.03
N ASN A 342 12.11 4.66 4.34
CA ASN A 342 12.83 3.82 3.38
C ASN A 342 12.03 2.59 2.95
N ILE A 343 11.23 1.98 3.83
CA ILE A 343 10.31 0.90 3.49
C ILE A 343 9.24 1.38 2.49
N ASP A 344 8.61 2.54 2.75
CA ASP A 344 7.60 3.08 1.84
C ASP A 344 8.18 3.43 0.47
N VAL A 345 9.38 3.99 0.42
CA VAL A 345 10.11 4.25 -0.83
C VAL A 345 10.41 2.95 -1.58
N ALA A 346 10.90 1.93 -0.87
CA ALA A 346 11.19 0.63 -1.48
C ALA A 346 9.93 -0.07 -2.01
N LYS A 347 8.82 -0.04 -1.27
CA LYS A 347 7.52 -0.56 -1.72
C LYS A 347 7.00 0.19 -2.95
N THR A 348 7.12 1.51 -2.94
CA THR A 348 6.74 2.34 -4.09
C THR A 348 7.58 2.02 -5.32
N ASN A 349 8.89 1.81 -5.15
CA ASN A 349 9.76 1.39 -6.25
C ASN A 349 9.37 0.01 -6.79
N LEU A 350 9.09 -0.96 -5.92
CA LEU A 350 8.60 -2.29 -6.34
C LEU A 350 7.28 -2.19 -7.10
N LYS A 351 6.30 -1.41 -6.61
CA LYS A 351 5.05 -1.15 -7.34
C LYS A 351 5.29 -0.56 -8.73
N ARG A 352 6.24 0.37 -8.85
CA ARG A 352 6.62 0.99 -10.12
C ARG A 352 7.20 -0.04 -11.10
N ILE A 353 8.11 -0.90 -10.66
CA ILE A 353 8.71 -1.96 -11.48
C ILE A 353 7.62 -2.94 -11.96
N MET A 354 6.69 -3.30 -11.08
CA MET A 354 5.56 -4.17 -11.39
C MET A 354 4.49 -3.51 -12.28
N ASN A 355 4.59 -2.20 -12.53
CA ASN A 355 3.52 -1.40 -13.11
C ASN A 355 2.17 -1.62 -12.40
N TYR A 356 2.23 -1.61 -11.06
CA TYR A 356 1.12 -1.84 -10.14
C TYR A 356 0.52 -0.51 -9.69
N ASP A 357 -0.77 -0.51 -9.30
CA ASP A 357 -1.42 0.71 -8.81
C ASP A 357 -0.71 1.24 -7.55
N LEU A 358 -0.20 2.47 -7.64
CA LEU A 358 0.54 3.11 -6.55
C LEU A 358 -0.34 3.37 -5.31
N ASN A 359 -1.65 3.51 -5.49
CA ASN A 359 -2.59 3.76 -4.40
C ASN A 359 -3.01 2.48 -3.66
N ARG A 360 -2.81 1.30 -4.27
CA ARG A 360 -3.14 0.02 -3.64
C ARG A 360 -2.03 -0.38 -2.69
N GLU A 361 -2.38 -0.80 -1.46
CA GLU A 361 -1.40 -1.32 -0.50
C GLU A 361 -0.73 -2.59 -1.04
N LEU A 362 0.57 -2.72 -0.76
CA LEU A 362 1.38 -3.87 -1.13
C LEU A 362 1.89 -4.57 0.12
N TYR A 363 1.42 -5.78 0.33
CA TYR A 363 1.89 -6.68 1.38
C TYR A 363 2.76 -7.77 0.75
N ILE A 364 3.91 -8.05 1.36
CA ILE A 364 4.86 -9.06 0.88
C ILE A 364 4.95 -10.18 1.90
N LYS A 365 4.94 -11.43 1.41
CA LYS A 365 5.19 -12.59 2.26
C LYS A 365 6.63 -12.60 2.73
N ASN A 366 6.82 -12.83 4.03
CA ASN A 366 8.13 -13.19 4.54
C ASN A 366 8.57 -14.54 3.95
N LEU A 367 9.81 -14.63 3.50
CA LEU A 367 10.39 -15.92 3.16
C LEU A 367 10.52 -16.76 4.44
N THR A 368 9.64 -17.71 4.63
CA THR A 368 9.91 -18.83 5.48
C THR A 368 10.94 -19.68 4.74
N LEU A 369 12.17 -19.65 5.19
CA LEU A 369 13.13 -20.70 4.84
C LEU A 369 12.59 -21.97 5.49
N ASP A 370 11.76 -22.72 4.79
CA ASP A 370 11.47 -24.09 5.14
C ASP A 370 12.83 -24.78 5.20
N ASN A 371 13.20 -25.17 6.41
CA ASN A 371 14.49 -25.77 6.69
C ASN A 371 14.59 -27.07 5.86
N PRO A 372 15.47 -27.17 4.85
CA PRO A 372 15.56 -28.38 4.04
C PRO A 372 16.33 -29.52 4.72
N TYR A 373 16.45 -29.48 6.06
CA TYR A 373 17.08 -30.53 6.86
C TYR A 373 16.14 -31.16 7.88
#